data_1c23a8d97c66f4315aceaa0215b3dda8
#
_entry.id   1c23a8d97c66f4315aceaa0215b3dda8
#
_cell.length_a   1.000
_cell.length_b   1.000
_cell.length_c   1.000
_cell.angle_alpha   90.00
_cell.angle_beta   90.00
_cell.angle_gamma   90.00
#
_symmetry.space_group_name_H-M   'P 1'
#
loop_
_entity.id
_entity.type
_entity.pdbx_description
1 polymer ?
#
loop_
_entity_poly.entity_id
_entity_poly.type
_entity_poly.pdbx_seq_one_letter_code
_entity_poly.pdbx_strand_id
1 'polypeptide(L)'
;MRRRLTLTAVLTATFLLPVPLVAGSAVAAGPGDEHGRGWHRGPDREVTVVAHRGASGYRPEHTLAAYELAIEQCADYIEPDVVSTKDGVLVARHENEIGGTTDVAEHPEFADRLTTRTIDGVAVTGWFTEDFTLAELRTLRAEERLPEVRPQSAAYDGDFLVPTLDEVLELARGSRTCDGDPVGVYPETKHPTYFDSIGLSLEEPLVAALERHGLDHRHAPVIIQSFETTNLRELDRMTKVDLAQLVNCSGAPYDLVAAGDPRTYADLVTRSGLRAISRYADGVGLCKDVMIPREVDGTLGEPTDVIRDAHRAHLEVHGWTFRVENRFLPAEFRSSDDPNAPGDLVGEIHAFLEAGMDGLFSDNPDVAVEAVETFR
;
A
#
# COMPACT_ATOMS: atom_id res chain seq x y z
N MET A 1 -64.85 -35.39 -53.36
CA MET A 1 -63.79 -35.95 -54.21
C MET A 1 -62.47 -35.92 -53.43
N ARG A 2 -62.03 -37.07 -52.98
CA ARG A 2 -60.78 -37.25 -52.16
C ARG A 2 -59.64 -37.60 -53.12
N ARG A 3 -58.56 -36.82 -53.09
CA ARG A 3 -57.28 -37.22 -53.72
C ARG A 3 -56.29 -37.56 -52.62
N ARG A 4 -55.83 -38.81 -52.68
CA ARG A 4 -54.72 -39.31 -51.84
C ARG A 4 -53.39 -38.94 -52.53
N LEU A 5 -52.47 -38.37 -51.81
CA LEU A 5 -51.07 -38.27 -52.26
C LEU A 5 -50.25 -39.31 -51.46
N THR A 6 -49.60 -40.15 -52.23
CA THR A 6 -48.65 -41.17 -51.80
C THR A 6 -47.29 -40.52 -51.59
N LEU A 7 -46.70 -40.71 -50.46
CA LEU A 7 -45.36 -40.24 -50.08
C LEU A 7 -44.37 -41.40 -50.31
N THR A 8 -43.42 -41.23 -51.24
CA THR A 8 -42.33 -42.17 -51.45
C THR A 8 -41.15 -41.81 -50.56
N ALA A 9 -40.74 -42.70 -49.66
CA ALA A 9 -39.56 -42.54 -48.83
C ALA A 9 -38.32 -43.02 -49.61
N VAL A 10 -37.32 -42.13 -49.68
CA VAL A 10 -35.98 -42.47 -50.22
C VAL A 10 -35.09 -42.70 -49.01
N LEU A 11 -34.57 -43.90 -48.83
CA LEU A 11 -33.56 -44.26 -47.81
C LEU A 11 -32.17 -43.91 -48.36
N THR A 12 -31.49 -42.94 -47.75
CA THR A 12 -30.07 -42.71 -47.98
C THR A 12 -29.27 -43.36 -46.85
N ALA A 13 -28.48 -44.36 -47.17
CA ALA A 13 -27.57 -45.03 -46.27
C ALA A 13 -26.28 -44.19 -46.11
N THR A 14 -26.03 -43.67 -44.93
CA THR A 14 -24.77 -42.97 -44.60
C THR A 14 -23.81 -43.97 -43.98
N PHE A 15 -22.67 -44.21 -44.64
CA PHE A 15 -21.55 -45.00 -44.12
C PHE A 15 -20.79 -44.16 -43.10
N LEU A 16 -20.78 -44.59 -41.84
CA LEU A 16 -19.91 -44.06 -40.77
C LEU A 16 -18.60 -44.85 -40.75
N LEU A 17 -17.50 -44.19 -41.07
CA LEU A 17 -16.13 -44.69 -40.83
C LEU A 17 -15.77 -44.50 -39.36
N PRO A 18 -15.09 -45.46 -38.70
CA PRO A 18 -14.65 -45.32 -37.33
C PRO A 18 -13.45 -44.39 -37.21
N VAL A 19 -13.56 -43.34 -36.39
CA VAL A 19 -12.47 -42.48 -35.97
C VAL A 19 -11.71 -43.21 -34.84
N PRO A 20 -10.38 -43.35 -34.89
CA PRO A 20 -9.64 -43.94 -33.77
C PRO A 20 -9.65 -43.03 -32.55
N LEU A 21 -10.07 -43.56 -31.39
CA LEU A 21 -9.98 -42.94 -30.08
C LEU A 21 -8.51 -42.90 -29.69
N VAL A 22 -7.90 -41.72 -29.71
CA VAL A 22 -6.59 -41.49 -29.08
C VAL A 22 -6.86 -41.36 -27.58
N ALA A 23 -6.46 -42.35 -26.80
CA ALA A 23 -6.45 -42.31 -25.36
C ALA A 23 -5.39 -41.28 -24.90
N GLY A 24 -5.83 -40.08 -24.61
CA GLY A 24 -5.04 -39.07 -23.90
C GLY A 24 -4.86 -39.55 -22.47
N SER A 25 -3.62 -39.84 -22.08
CA SER A 25 -3.24 -40.08 -20.68
C SER A 25 -3.57 -38.83 -19.88
N ALA A 26 -4.61 -38.89 -19.04
CA ALA A 26 -4.83 -37.88 -17.99
C ALA A 26 -3.68 -37.97 -17.00
N VAL A 27 -2.79 -36.99 -17.06
CA VAL A 27 -1.85 -36.73 -15.95
C VAL A 27 -2.73 -36.24 -14.81
N ALA A 28 -2.83 -37.02 -13.74
CA ALA A 28 -3.46 -36.61 -12.52
C ALA A 28 -2.70 -35.39 -12.00
N ALA A 29 -3.36 -34.22 -11.99
CA ALA A 29 -2.90 -33.07 -11.26
C ALA A 29 -2.82 -33.49 -9.77
N GLY A 30 -1.62 -33.38 -9.18
CA GLY A 30 -1.43 -33.49 -7.76
C GLY A 30 -2.26 -32.42 -7.04
N PRO A 31 -2.48 -32.53 -5.72
CA PRO A 31 -3.18 -31.50 -4.99
C PRO A 31 -2.45 -30.16 -5.21
N GLY A 32 -3.08 -29.26 -5.94
CA GLY A 32 -2.55 -27.95 -6.23
C GLY A 32 -2.36 -27.19 -4.91
N ASP A 33 -1.20 -26.56 -4.79
CA ASP A 33 -0.95 -25.57 -3.77
C ASP A 33 -2.05 -24.51 -3.86
N GLU A 34 -2.99 -24.50 -2.88
CA GLU A 34 -4.06 -23.52 -2.77
C GLU A 34 -3.54 -22.15 -2.31
N HIS A 35 -2.24 -21.92 -2.30
CA HIS A 35 -1.60 -20.65 -1.90
C HIS A 35 -1.06 -19.83 -3.08
N GLY A 36 -1.55 -20.06 -4.27
CA GLY A 36 -1.32 -19.15 -5.39
C GLY A 36 -2.17 -17.87 -5.25
N ARG A 37 -1.95 -17.09 -4.20
CA ARG A 37 -2.34 -15.68 -4.14
C ARG A 37 -1.30 -14.96 -5.00
N GLY A 38 -1.61 -14.62 -6.21
CA GLY A 38 -0.82 -13.77 -7.06
C GLY A 38 -1.67 -12.56 -7.37
N TRP A 39 -1.10 -11.40 -7.27
CA TRP A 39 -1.71 -10.18 -7.78
C TRP A 39 -2.13 -10.46 -9.21
N HIS A 40 -3.44 -10.36 -9.50
CA HIS A 40 -4.02 -10.76 -10.79
C HIS A 40 -3.68 -9.74 -11.87
N ARG A 41 -2.44 -9.76 -12.35
CA ARG A 41 -2.01 -8.96 -13.49
C ARG A 41 -1.83 -9.85 -14.72
N GLY A 42 -2.38 -9.35 -15.84
CA GLY A 42 -2.17 -9.93 -17.16
C GLY A 42 -0.70 -9.85 -17.61
N PRO A 43 -0.37 -10.36 -18.80
CA PRO A 43 1.00 -10.39 -19.33
C PRO A 43 1.62 -9.00 -19.60
N ASP A 44 0.82 -7.94 -19.60
CA ASP A 44 1.27 -6.54 -19.69
C ASP A 44 1.28 -5.97 -18.27
N ARG A 45 2.43 -6.04 -17.60
CA ARG A 45 2.63 -5.51 -16.25
C ARG A 45 2.60 -3.98 -16.27
N GLU A 46 1.52 -3.42 -15.78
CA GLU A 46 1.42 -1.98 -15.53
C GLU A 46 2.00 -1.67 -14.15
N VAL A 47 2.85 -0.65 -14.05
CA VAL A 47 3.47 -0.22 -12.81
C VAL A 47 2.42 0.46 -11.93
N THR A 48 2.30 0.05 -10.67
CA THR A 48 1.32 0.62 -9.73
C THR A 48 1.82 1.93 -9.13
N VAL A 49 1.03 2.99 -9.23
CA VAL A 49 1.28 4.27 -8.56
C VAL A 49 0.41 4.36 -7.30
N VAL A 50 1.05 4.38 -6.13
CA VAL A 50 0.40 4.56 -4.83
C VAL A 50 0.64 5.99 -4.33
N ALA A 51 -0.42 6.73 -4.09
CA ALA A 51 -0.36 8.07 -3.51
C ALA A 51 -0.09 7.97 -2.01
N HIS A 52 1.18 8.19 -1.60
CA HIS A 52 1.66 8.07 -0.23
C HIS A 52 1.00 9.11 0.68
N ARG A 53 0.07 8.66 1.52
CA ARG A 53 -0.78 9.51 2.39
C ARG A 53 -1.68 10.48 1.60
N GLY A 54 -2.05 10.11 0.37
CA GLY A 54 -2.66 10.96 -0.63
C GLY A 54 -1.62 11.76 -1.43
N ALA A 55 -2.03 12.85 -2.07
CA ALA A 55 -1.13 13.79 -2.73
C ALA A 55 -0.45 14.70 -1.69
N SER A 56 0.33 14.08 -0.78
CA SER A 56 0.91 14.71 0.41
C SER A 56 2.00 15.74 0.11
N GLY A 57 2.52 15.78 -1.13
CA GLY A 57 3.36 16.87 -1.62
C GLY A 57 2.61 18.19 -1.84
N TYR A 58 1.27 18.17 -1.83
CA TYR A 58 0.41 19.30 -2.22
C TYR A 58 -0.68 19.65 -1.20
N ARG A 59 -1.02 18.74 -0.31
CA ARG A 59 -2.04 18.89 0.74
C ARG A 59 -1.55 18.25 2.04
N PRO A 60 -2.00 18.73 3.21
CA PRO A 60 -1.72 18.05 4.46
C PRO A 60 -2.07 16.57 4.39
N GLU A 61 -1.10 15.71 4.74
CA GLU A 61 -1.18 14.26 4.62
C GLU A 61 -2.42 13.68 5.32
N HIS A 62 -2.92 12.55 4.81
CA HIS A 62 -4.05 11.83 5.40
C HIS A 62 -5.30 12.68 5.60
N THR A 63 -5.61 13.54 4.62
CA THR A 63 -6.87 14.26 4.53
C THR A 63 -7.68 13.75 3.33
N LEU A 64 -9.01 13.86 3.37
CA LEU A 64 -9.82 13.51 2.20
C LEU A 64 -9.42 14.35 0.98
N ALA A 65 -9.07 15.63 1.20
CA ALA A 65 -8.61 16.52 0.12
C ALA A 65 -7.27 16.05 -0.52
N ALA A 66 -6.36 15.45 0.28
CA ALA A 66 -5.14 14.86 -0.26
C ALA A 66 -5.44 13.59 -1.08
N TYR A 67 -6.39 12.78 -0.66
CA TYR A 67 -6.82 11.58 -1.39
C TYR A 67 -7.61 11.93 -2.66
N GLU A 68 -8.54 12.89 -2.59
CA GLU A 68 -9.27 13.40 -3.76
C GLU A 68 -8.31 13.93 -4.83
N LEU A 69 -7.33 14.76 -4.43
CA LEU A 69 -6.32 15.28 -5.35
C LEU A 69 -5.46 14.15 -5.97
N ALA A 70 -5.09 13.14 -5.19
CA ALA A 70 -4.34 11.99 -5.69
C ALA A 70 -5.12 11.22 -6.77
N ILE A 71 -6.42 11.04 -6.59
CA ILE A 71 -7.31 10.40 -7.58
C ILE A 71 -7.41 11.28 -8.84
N GLU A 72 -7.54 12.61 -8.68
CA GLU A 72 -7.52 13.55 -9.80
C GLU A 72 -6.18 13.54 -10.55
N GLN A 73 -5.08 13.21 -9.87
CA GLN A 73 -3.73 13.05 -10.42
C GLN A 73 -3.47 11.63 -10.95
N CYS A 74 -4.51 10.82 -11.13
CA CYS A 74 -4.46 9.49 -11.74
C CYS A 74 -3.70 8.41 -10.95
N ALA A 75 -3.56 8.55 -9.64
CA ALA A 75 -3.04 7.46 -8.82
C ALA A 75 -3.94 6.22 -8.88
N ASP A 76 -3.34 5.02 -8.90
CA ASP A 76 -4.08 3.75 -8.88
C ASP A 76 -4.62 3.43 -7.48
N TYR A 77 -3.81 3.74 -6.46
CA TYR A 77 -4.12 3.49 -5.05
C TYR A 77 -3.92 4.75 -4.22
N ILE A 78 -4.78 4.91 -3.20
CA ILE A 78 -4.57 5.86 -2.10
C ILE A 78 -4.14 5.10 -0.85
N GLU A 79 -3.20 5.64 -0.09
CA GLU A 79 -2.65 5.00 1.11
C GLU A 79 -3.11 5.71 2.39
N PRO A 80 -4.02 5.11 3.19
CA PRO A 80 -4.29 5.53 4.55
C PRO A 80 -3.46 4.74 5.56
N ASP A 81 -2.56 5.37 6.30
CA ASP A 81 -2.01 4.81 7.53
C ASP A 81 -3.08 4.86 8.61
N VAL A 82 -3.29 3.78 9.37
CA VAL A 82 -4.35 3.71 10.35
C VAL A 82 -3.84 3.52 11.77
N VAL A 83 -4.42 4.28 12.67
CA VAL A 83 -4.24 4.22 14.12
C VAL A 83 -5.62 4.22 14.80
N SER A 84 -5.70 3.78 16.05
CA SER A 84 -6.96 3.71 16.79
C SER A 84 -7.20 4.95 17.65
N THR A 85 -8.45 5.40 17.72
CA THR A 85 -8.92 6.34 18.74
C THR A 85 -9.19 5.62 20.05
N LYS A 86 -9.44 6.39 21.13
CA LYS A 86 -9.83 5.87 22.44
C LYS A 86 -11.08 4.99 22.43
N ASP A 87 -12.00 5.28 21.54
CA ASP A 87 -13.26 4.55 21.35
C ASP A 87 -13.20 3.51 20.23
N GLY A 88 -11.97 3.15 19.75
CA GLY A 88 -11.72 2.03 18.85
C GLY A 88 -12.06 2.32 17.39
N VAL A 89 -12.14 3.58 16.98
CA VAL A 89 -12.36 3.95 15.59
C VAL A 89 -11.02 4.14 14.89
N LEU A 90 -10.82 3.50 13.72
CA LEU A 90 -9.62 3.70 12.91
C LEU A 90 -9.68 5.05 12.19
N VAL A 91 -8.63 5.84 12.36
CA VAL A 91 -8.43 7.14 11.70
C VAL A 91 -7.13 7.14 10.91
N ALA A 92 -7.10 7.93 9.84
CA ALA A 92 -5.92 8.02 8.98
C ALA A 92 -4.89 9.00 9.58
N ARG A 93 -3.80 8.48 10.14
CA ARG A 93 -2.62 9.19 10.63
C ARG A 93 -1.39 8.28 10.58
N HIS A 94 -0.23 8.88 10.21
CA HIS A 94 1.02 8.11 10.11
C HIS A 94 1.53 7.65 11.49
N GLU A 95 1.47 8.51 12.49
CA GLU A 95 1.72 8.16 13.89
C GLU A 95 0.45 8.33 14.72
N ASN A 96 0.40 7.65 15.86
CA ASN A 96 -0.60 7.93 16.88
C ASN A 96 -0.33 9.24 17.64
N GLU A 97 0.91 9.79 17.59
CA GLU A 97 1.23 11.13 18.07
C GLU A 97 0.80 12.15 17.01
N ILE A 98 -0.07 13.10 17.39
CA ILE A 98 -0.77 14.02 16.47
C ILE A 98 -0.34 15.48 16.60
N GLY A 99 0.60 15.82 17.49
CA GLY A 99 1.04 17.21 17.72
C GLY A 99 1.78 17.83 16.53
N GLY A 100 2.39 17.01 15.67
CA GLY A 100 3.12 17.48 14.49
C GLY A 100 2.30 17.52 13.20
N THR A 101 1.02 17.09 13.23
CA THR A 101 0.17 16.99 12.03
C THR A 101 -1.26 17.47 12.26
N THR A 102 -1.52 18.08 13.44
CA THR A 102 -2.80 18.72 13.79
C THR A 102 -2.56 19.95 14.67
N ASP A 103 -3.57 20.80 14.74
CA ASP A 103 -3.62 21.99 15.60
C ASP A 103 -3.88 21.68 17.09
N VAL A 104 -3.71 20.44 17.55
CA VAL A 104 -4.03 20.01 18.93
C VAL A 104 -3.34 20.86 20.00
N ALA A 105 -2.14 21.39 19.74
CA ALA A 105 -1.41 22.25 20.63
C ALA A 105 -2.08 23.63 20.84
N GLU A 106 -2.95 24.04 19.92
CA GLU A 106 -3.75 25.27 19.99
C GLU A 106 -5.07 25.10 20.78
N HIS A 107 -5.38 23.85 21.21
CA HIS A 107 -6.58 23.47 21.93
C HIS A 107 -6.33 23.39 23.46
N PRO A 108 -6.55 24.47 24.23
CA PRO A 108 -6.27 24.49 25.67
C PRO A 108 -7.07 23.45 26.48
N GLU A 109 -8.22 23.00 25.97
CA GLU A 109 -9.03 21.93 26.56
C GLU A 109 -8.35 20.57 26.54
N PHE A 110 -7.32 20.38 25.72
CA PHE A 110 -6.53 19.15 25.62
C PHE A 110 -5.12 19.28 26.18
N ALA A 111 -4.77 20.39 26.80
CA ALA A 111 -3.42 20.64 27.32
C ALA A 111 -3.00 19.63 28.41
N ASP A 112 -3.94 19.11 29.18
CA ASP A 112 -3.70 18.11 30.24
C ASP A 112 -3.46 16.70 29.70
N ARG A 113 -3.70 16.46 28.38
CA ARG A 113 -3.42 15.18 27.71
C ARG A 113 -2.01 15.09 27.16
N LEU A 114 -1.23 16.18 27.18
CA LEU A 114 0.18 16.12 26.81
C LEU A 114 0.92 15.14 27.73
N THR A 115 1.47 14.08 27.18
CA THR A 115 2.07 13.00 27.96
C THR A 115 3.26 12.38 27.23
N THR A 116 4.00 11.49 27.92
CA THR A 116 5.07 10.69 27.30
C THR A 116 4.66 9.23 27.30
N ARG A 117 4.73 8.60 26.14
CA ARG A 117 4.49 7.18 25.93
C ARG A 117 5.72 6.50 25.31
N THR A 118 5.83 5.20 25.49
CA THR A 118 6.83 4.41 24.79
C THR A 118 6.14 3.73 23.61
N ILE A 119 6.46 4.18 22.41
CA ILE A 119 5.96 3.63 21.15
C ILE A 119 7.12 2.88 20.51
N ASP A 120 6.96 1.58 20.24
CA ASP A 120 7.97 0.71 19.64
C ASP A 120 9.35 0.84 20.28
N GLY A 121 9.37 0.93 21.61
CA GLY A 121 10.60 1.05 22.40
C GLY A 121 11.18 2.48 22.46
N VAL A 122 10.56 3.47 21.80
CA VAL A 122 11.01 4.87 21.78
C VAL A 122 10.09 5.73 22.64
N ALA A 123 10.68 6.56 23.52
CA ALA A 123 9.90 7.52 24.30
C ALA A 123 9.50 8.70 23.43
N VAL A 124 8.20 8.92 23.27
CA VAL A 124 7.57 10.00 22.49
C VAL A 124 6.74 10.87 23.44
N THR A 125 6.87 12.18 23.34
CA THR A 125 6.07 13.14 24.12
C THR A 125 5.17 13.92 23.18
N GLY A 126 3.86 13.90 23.44
CA GLY A 126 2.88 14.59 22.61
C GLY A 126 1.45 14.24 23.01
N TRP A 127 0.54 14.39 22.07
CA TRP A 127 -0.87 14.01 22.17
C TRP A 127 -1.13 12.78 21.31
N PHE A 128 -1.79 11.76 21.85
CA PHE A 128 -1.93 10.47 21.20
C PHE A 128 -3.40 10.15 20.85
N THR A 129 -3.66 9.62 19.68
CA THR A 129 -5.02 9.33 19.18
C THR A 129 -5.84 8.48 20.14
N GLU A 130 -5.21 7.53 20.85
CA GLU A 130 -5.84 6.66 21.84
C GLU A 130 -6.26 7.39 23.15
N ASP A 131 -5.92 8.66 23.30
CA ASP A 131 -6.43 9.50 24.39
C ASP A 131 -7.66 10.33 23.99
N PHE A 132 -8.04 10.31 22.71
CA PHE A 132 -9.15 11.06 22.13
C PHE A 132 -10.23 10.13 21.60
N THR A 133 -11.48 10.42 21.91
CA THR A 133 -12.60 9.85 21.15
C THR A 133 -12.64 10.42 19.74
N LEU A 134 -13.30 9.73 18.80
CA LEU A 134 -13.49 10.29 17.46
C LEU A 134 -14.16 11.67 17.50
N ALA A 135 -15.14 11.86 18.38
CA ALA A 135 -15.84 13.15 18.51
C ALA A 135 -14.90 14.29 18.91
N GLU A 136 -13.91 14.02 19.76
CA GLU A 136 -12.87 15.00 20.14
C GLU A 136 -11.88 15.22 19.00
N LEU A 137 -11.37 14.16 18.36
CA LEU A 137 -10.49 14.29 17.18
C LEU A 137 -11.12 15.12 16.04
N ARG A 138 -12.44 15.06 15.89
CA ARG A 138 -13.17 15.86 14.89
C ARG A 138 -13.22 17.36 15.19
N THR A 139 -12.80 17.79 16.37
CA THR A 139 -12.63 19.22 16.68
C THR A 139 -11.30 19.77 16.15
N LEU A 140 -10.31 18.90 15.93
CA LEU A 140 -8.98 19.26 15.43
C LEU A 140 -8.96 19.42 13.91
N ARG A 141 -7.92 20.11 13.45
CA ARG A 141 -7.63 20.29 12.02
C ARG A 141 -6.26 19.74 11.69
N ALA A 142 -6.16 19.19 10.46
CA ALA A 142 -4.89 18.71 9.93
C ALA A 142 -3.96 19.87 9.56
N GLU A 143 -2.65 19.66 9.78
CA GLU A 143 -1.58 20.57 9.44
C GLU A 143 -0.48 19.85 8.65
N GLU A 144 0.24 20.60 7.82
CA GLU A 144 1.37 20.11 7.03
C GLU A 144 2.54 19.70 7.95
N ARG A 145 3.04 18.47 7.77
CA ARG A 145 4.17 17.93 8.53
C ARG A 145 5.49 18.67 8.27
N LEU A 146 5.69 19.14 7.05
CA LEU A 146 6.93 19.73 6.56
C LEU A 146 6.70 21.17 6.06
N PRO A 147 6.16 22.11 6.88
CA PRO A 147 5.70 23.42 6.39
C PRO A 147 6.83 24.25 5.76
N GLU A 148 8.06 24.10 6.23
CA GLU A 148 9.25 24.78 5.67
C GLU A 148 9.68 24.22 4.30
N VAL A 149 9.31 22.98 4.00
CA VAL A 149 9.61 22.29 2.73
C VAL A 149 8.47 22.50 1.74
N ARG A 150 7.23 22.46 2.25
CA ARG A 150 5.97 22.48 1.49
C ARG A 150 5.04 23.64 1.90
N PRO A 151 5.50 24.90 1.77
CA PRO A 151 4.69 26.04 2.18
C PRO A 151 3.37 26.16 1.41
N GLN A 152 3.27 25.60 0.21
CA GLN A 152 2.03 25.55 -0.58
C GLN A 152 1.01 24.58 0.03
N SER A 153 1.47 23.45 0.58
CA SER A 153 0.62 22.51 1.33
C SER A 153 0.22 23.11 2.68
N ALA A 154 1.16 23.74 3.40
CA ALA A 154 0.91 24.42 4.67
C ALA A 154 -0.10 25.59 4.55
N ALA A 155 -0.33 26.13 3.35
CA ALA A 155 -1.39 27.14 3.13
C ALA A 155 -2.80 26.59 3.36
N TYR A 156 -2.97 25.27 3.49
CA TYR A 156 -4.22 24.56 3.80
C TYR A 156 -4.30 24.10 5.26
N ASP A 157 -3.33 24.48 6.12
CA ASP A 157 -3.39 24.16 7.55
C ASP A 157 -4.68 24.71 8.16
N GLY A 158 -5.36 23.89 8.94
CA GLY A 158 -6.62 24.24 9.55
C GLY A 158 -7.88 24.03 8.70
N ASP A 159 -7.75 23.71 7.41
CA ASP A 159 -8.91 23.58 6.51
C ASP A 159 -9.57 22.17 6.59
N PHE A 160 -8.82 21.12 6.93
CA PHE A 160 -9.28 19.75 6.79
C PHE A 160 -9.37 19.01 8.13
N LEU A 161 -10.29 18.04 8.18
CA LEU A 161 -10.46 17.14 9.32
C LEU A 161 -9.53 15.92 9.20
N VAL A 162 -9.27 15.24 10.31
CA VAL A 162 -8.71 13.89 10.35
C VAL A 162 -9.81 12.90 9.91
N PRO A 163 -9.67 12.18 8.80
CA PRO A 163 -10.68 11.25 8.33
C PRO A 163 -10.61 9.91 9.07
N THR A 164 -11.76 9.22 9.14
CA THR A 164 -11.82 7.81 9.50
C THR A 164 -11.45 6.93 8.31
N LEU A 165 -11.04 5.68 8.57
CA LEU A 165 -10.86 4.69 7.51
C LEU A 165 -12.16 4.48 6.70
N ASP A 166 -13.33 4.44 7.35
CA ASP A 166 -14.61 4.29 6.65
C ASP A 166 -14.84 5.42 5.61
N GLU A 167 -14.48 6.66 5.93
CA GLU A 167 -14.60 7.79 4.99
C GLU A 167 -13.64 7.66 3.81
N VAL A 168 -12.41 7.18 4.04
CA VAL A 168 -11.43 6.92 2.97
C VAL A 168 -11.92 5.78 2.06
N LEU A 169 -12.45 4.70 2.63
CA LEU A 169 -13.02 3.59 1.87
C LEU A 169 -14.25 4.02 1.06
N GLU A 170 -15.10 4.90 1.61
CA GLU A 170 -16.26 5.46 0.89
C GLU A 170 -15.82 6.31 -0.30
N LEU A 171 -14.81 7.17 -0.11
CA LEU A 171 -14.23 7.99 -1.18
C LEU A 171 -13.69 7.10 -2.31
N ALA A 172 -12.86 6.11 -2.00
CA ALA A 172 -12.27 5.21 -2.98
C ALA A 172 -13.33 4.46 -3.79
N ARG A 173 -14.37 3.89 -3.11
CA ARG A 173 -15.47 3.19 -3.75
C ARG A 173 -16.31 4.08 -4.67
N GLY A 174 -16.44 5.36 -4.31
CA GLY A 174 -17.16 6.37 -5.09
C GLY A 174 -16.39 6.88 -6.32
N SER A 175 -15.11 6.55 -6.41
CA SER A 175 -14.18 7.10 -7.39
C SER A 175 -13.73 6.08 -8.44
N ARG A 176 -13.06 6.59 -9.49
CA ARG A 176 -12.42 5.78 -10.53
C ARG A 176 -11.04 6.36 -10.83
N THR A 177 -10.10 5.49 -11.21
CA THR A 177 -8.83 5.91 -11.79
C THR A 177 -9.05 6.59 -13.15
N CYS A 178 -8.04 7.21 -13.71
CA CYS A 178 -8.14 7.84 -15.03
C CYS A 178 -8.46 6.82 -16.16
N ASP A 179 -8.11 5.57 -15.98
CA ASP A 179 -8.42 4.47 -16.90
C ASP A 179 -9.83 3.88 -16.72
N GLY A 180 -10.54 4.36 -15.68
CA GLY A 180 -11.91 3.95 -15.37
C GLY A 180 -12.03 2.76 -14.43
N ASP A 181 -10.93 2.24 -13.91
CA ASP A 181 -10.88 1.16 -12.93
C ASP A 181 -11.29 1.65 -11.52
N PRO A 182 -11.68 0.76 -10.61
CA PRO A 182 -11.88 1.13 -9.21
C PRO A 182 -10.58 1.65 -8.59
N VAL A 183 -10.65 2.78 -7.86
CA VAL A 183 -9.52 3.26 -7.07
C VAL A 183 -9.19 2.26 -5.98
N GLY A 184 -7.92 1.89 -5.87
CA GLY A 184 -7.42 0.98 -4.84
C GLY A 184 -7.16 1.69 -3.52
N VAL A 185 -7.16 0.92 -2.42
CA VAL A 185 -6.79 1.40 -1.09
C VAL A 185 -5.68 0.53 -0.53
N TYR A 186 -4.62 1.16 -0.02
CA TYR A 186 -3.43 0.48 0.49
C TYR A 186 -3.19 0.81 1.97
N PRO A 187 -4.07 0.36 2.91
CA PRO A 187 -3.98 0.74 4.32
C PRO A 187 -2.76 0.14 5.00
N GLU A 188 -2.04 0.96 5.80
CA GLU A 188 -0.99 0.50 6.69
C GLU A 188 -1.49 0.45 8.14
N THR A 189 -1.29 -0.67 8.85
CA THR A 189 -1.47 -0.73 10.30
C THR A 189 -0.23 -0.21 10.99
N LYS A 190 -0.37 0.92 11.72
CA LYS A 190 0.74 1.59 12.43
C LYS A 190 0.87 1.08 13.86
N HIS A 191 2.09 0.68 14.26
CA HIS A 191 2.39 0.25 15.63
C HIS A 191 1.45 -0.85 16.18
N PRO A 192 1.11 -1.93 15.41
CA PRO A 192 0.10 -2.90 15.85
C PRO A 192 0.46 -3.56 17.19
N THR A 193 1.72 -3.96 17.44
CA THR A 193 2.15 -4.49 18.75
C THR A 193 1.89 -3.51 19.89
N TYR A 194 2.08 -2.21 19.67
CA TYR A 194 1.76 -1.19 20.69
C TYR A 194 0.25 -1.15 20.95
N PHE A 195 -0.58 -1.05 19.90
CA PHE A 195 -2.02 -0.97 20.03
C PHE A 195 -2.62 -2.22 20.68
N ASP A 196 -2.12 -3.40 20.36
CA ASP A 196 -2.48 -4.66 21.03
C ASP A 196 -2.18 -4.61 22.52
N SER A 197 -1.02 -4.08 22.88
CA SER A 197 -0.59 -3.99 24.30
C SER A 197 -1.52 -3.14 25.17
N ILE A 198 -2.28 -2.24 24.55
CA ILE A 198 -3.24 -1.35 25.24
C ILE A 198 -4.71 -1.76 24.98
N GLY A 199 -4.95 -2.87 24.28
CA GLY A 199 -6.28 -3.42 24.00
C GLY A 199 -7.07 -2.65 22.93
N LEU A 200 -6.37 -2.02 21.99
CA LEU A 200 -6.92 -1.27 20.85
C LEU A 200 -6.38 -1.86 19.53
N SER A 201 -6.48 -3.19 19.36
CA SER A 201 -6.06 -3.90 18.15
C SER A 201 -6.59 -3.21 16.87
N LEU A 202 -5.77 -3.20 15.82
CA LEU A 202 -6.10 -2.57 14.54
C LEU A 202 -6.69 -3.55 13.53
N GLU A 203 -6.41 -4.84 13.67
CA GLU A 203 -6.71 -5.90 12.71
C GLU A 203 -8.22 -6.12 12.56
N GLU A 204 -8.91 -6.39 13.67
CA GLU A 204 -10.34 -6.67 13.63
C GLU A 204 -11.16 -5.48 13.14
N PRO A 205 -10.94 -4.23 13.61
CA PRO A 205 -11.69 -3.10 13.07
C PRO A 205 -11.35 -2.78 11.61
N LEU A 206 -10.11 -3.05 11.14
CA LEU A 206 -9.73 -2.91 9.73
C LEU A 206 -10.50 -3.92 8.86
N VAL A 207 -10.44 -5.21 9.21
CA VAL A 207 -11.18 -6.25 8.46
C VAL A 207 -12.68 -5.99 8.49
N ALA A 208 -13.24 -5.61 9.65
CA ALA A 208 -14.64 -5.26 9.76
C ALA A 208 -15.03 -4.04 8.91
N ALA A 209 -14.14 -3.05 8.73
CA ALA A 209 -14.37 -1.94 7.82
C ALA A 209 -14.40 -2.43 6.36
N LEU A 210 -13.45 -3.27 5.95
CA LEU A 210 -13.44 -3.85 4.60
C LEU A 210 -14.72 -4.66 4.33
N GLU A 211 -15.17 -5.48 5.28
CA GLU A 211 -16.42 -6.24 5.19
C GLU A 211 -17.65 -5.31 5.01
N ARG A 212 -17.76 -4.24 5.84
CA ARG A 212 -18.86 -3.26 5.74
C ARG A 212 -18.93 -2.59 4.37
N HIS A 213 -17.77 -2.33 3.77
CA HIS A 213 -17.67 -1.71 2.45
C HIS A 213 -17.70 -2.73 1.30
N GLY A 214 -17.80 -4.04 1.58
CA GLY A 214 -17.84 -5.10 0.58
C GLY A 214 -16.49 -5.28 -0.13
N LEU A 215 -15.37 -4.97 0.56
CA LEU A 215 -14.00 -5.02 0.05
C LEU A 215 -13.18 -6.19 0.63
N ASP A 216 -13.75 -7.04 1.50
CA ASP A 216 -13.05 -8.26 1.96
C ASP A 216 -13.27 -9.43 1.00
N HIS A 217 -12.63 -9.37 -0.16
CA HIS A 217 -12.63 -10.46 -1.15
C HIS A 217 -11.37 -10.42 -2.02
N ARG A 218 -10.98 -11.58 -2.57
CA ARG A 218 -9.74 -11.81 -3.33
C ARG A 218 -9.50 -10.83 -4.50
N HIS A 219 -10.52 -10.22 -5.05
CA HIS A 219 -10.43 -9.30 -6.19
C HIS A 219 -10.75 -7.85 -5.80
N ALA A 220 -10.78 -7.55 -4.50
CA ALA A 220 -10.90 -6.19 -4.05
C ALA A 220 -9.62 -5.41 -4.39
N PRO A 221 -9.72 -4.17 -4.82
CA PRO A 221 -8.54 -3.33 -5.03
C PRO A 221 -8.02 -2.83 -3.65
N VAL A 222 -7.60 -3.76 -2.82
CA VAL A 222 -7.11 -3.50 -1.46
C VAL A 222 -5.84 -4.31 -1.21
N ILE A 223 -4.83 -3.64 -0.68
CA ILE A 223 -3.58 -4.25 -0.23
C ILE A 223 -3.31 -3.75 1.18
N ILE A 224 -3.29 -4.61 2.18
CA ILE A 224 -2.94 -4.20 3.55
C ILE A 224 -1.44 -4.34 3.74
N GLN A 225 -0.81 -3.34 4.36
CA GLN A 225 0.63 -3.36 4.63
C GLN A 225 0.95 -3.16 6.12
N SER A 226 2.10 -3.65 6.52
CA SER A 226 2.64 -3.45 7.86
C SER A 226 4.16 -3.67 7.89
N PHE A 227 4.84 -2.98 8.80
CA PHE A 227 6.24 -3.25 9.13
C PHE A 227 6.41 -4.49 10.02
N GLU A 228 5.35 -4.91 10.72
CA GLU A 228 5.38 -6.01 11.66
C GLU A 228 4.92 -7.33 11.03
N THR A 229 5.69 -8.39 11.28
CA THR A 229 5.46 -9.70 10.66
C THR A 229 4.31 -10.47 11.30
N THR A 230 4.09 -10.30 12.60
CA THR A 230 3.02 -11.00 13.36
C THR A 230 1.66 -10.48 12.93
N ASN A 231 1.50 -9.16 12.84
CA ASN A 231 0.30 -8.49 12.38
C ASN A 231 -0.16 -9.03 10.99
N LEU A 232 0.75 -9.08 10.00
CA LEU A 232 0.42 -9.61 8.67
C LEU A 232 0.06 -11.10 8.67
N ARG A 233 0.67 -11.91 9.55
CA ARG A 233 0.32 -13.33 9.69
C ARG A 233 -1.03 -13.55 10.35
N GLU A 234 -1.48 -12.60 11.15
CA GLU A 234 -2.82 -12.59 11.73
C GLU A 234 -3.84 -12.17 10.67
N LEU A 235 -3.57 -11.09 9.96
CA LEU A 235 -4.38 -10.62 8.83
C LEU A 235 -4.53 -11.68 7.72
N ASP A 236 -3.49 -12.45 7.40
CA ASP A 236 -3.54 -13.56 6.42
C ASP A 236 -4.61 -14.62 6.77
N ARG A 237 -4.97 -14.75 8.03
CA ARG A 237 -6.01 -15.68 8.50
C ARG A 237 -7.39 -15.02 8.57
N MET A 238 -7.46 -13.70 8.62
CA MET A 238 -8.67 -12.93 8.85
C MET A 238 -9.31 -12.40 7.57
N THR A 239 -8.50 -12.09 6.55
CA THR A 239 -8.96 -11.45 5.32
C THR A 239 -8.55 -12.24 4.06
N LYS A 240 -9.11 -11.84 2.90
CA LYS A 240 -8.79 -12.41 1.59
C LYS A 240 -8.10 -11.42 0.66
N VAL A 241 -7.91 -10.19 1.11
CA VAL A 241 -7.24 -9.17 0.31
C VAL A 241 -5.72 -9.41 0.30
N ASP A 242 -5.04 -8.80 -0.65
CA ASP A 242 -3.60 -8.93 -0.77
C ASP A 242 -2.88 -8.24 0.40
N LEU A 243 -1.72 -8.78 0.78
CA LEU A 243 -0.90 -8.29 1.89
C LEU A 243 0.51 -7.94 1.41
N ALA A 244 1.11 -6.89 1.97
CA ALA A 244 2.47 -6.47 1.68
C ALA A 244 3.31 -6.31 2.97
N GLN A 245 4.47 -6.96 3.03
CA GLN A 245 5.42 -6.78 4.13
C GLN A 245 6.28 -5.54 3.85
N LEU A 246 6.19 -4.54 4.71
CA LEU A 246 7.08 -3.38 4.64
C LEU A 246 8.46 -3.71 5.23
N VAL A 247 9.49 -3.20 4.58
CA VAL A 247 10.89 -3.38 4.97
C VAL A 247 11.59 -2.03 5.01
N ASN A 248 12.05 -1.63 6.21
CA ASN A 248 12.81 -0.41 6.38
C ASN A 248 14.27 -0.56 5.92
N CYS A 249 14.95 0.54 5.67
CA CYS A 249 16.37 0.58 5.29
C CYS A 249 17.31 -0.05 6.32
N SER A 250 16.91 -0.07 7.59
CA SER A 250 17.69 -0.62 8.72
C SER A 250 16.80 -0.94 9.91
N GLY A 251 17.36 -1.58 10.94
CA GLY A 251 16.62 -1.95 12.14
C GLY A 251 15.91 -3.30 12.01
N ALA A 252 14.81 -3.48 12.76
CA ALA A 252 14.04 -4.72 12.82
C ALA A 252 12.54 -4.43 13.01
N PRO A 253 11.65 -5.31 12.56
CA PRO A 253 10.22 -5.26 12.91
C PRO A 253 10.02 -5.23 14.42
N TYR A 254 9.15 -4.35 14.90
CA TYR A 254 9.04 -4.16 16.35
C TYR A 254 8.43 -5.38 17.06
N ASP A 255 7.52 -6.10 16.47
CA ASP A 255 7.02 -7.38 16.99
C ASP A 255 8.15 -8.40 17.27
N LEU A 256 9.14 -8.46 16.38
CA LEU A 256 10.31 -9.30 16.58
C LEU A 256 11.19 -8.81 17.72
N VAL A 257 11.41 -7.49 17.81
CA VAL A 257 12.15 -6.88 18.92
C VAL A 257 11.45 -7.17 20.26
N ALA A 258 10.14 -6.96 20.33
CA ALA A 258 9.34 -7.20 21.53
C ALA A 258 9.34 -8.69 21.94
N ALA A 259 9.38 -9.59 20.96
CA ALA A 259 9.49 -11.04 21.20
C ALA A 259 10.91 -11.53 21.51
N GLY A 260 11.93 -10.65 21.44
CA GLY A 260 13.34 -11.04 21.60
C GLY A 260 13.89 -11.86 20.42
N ASP A 261 13.25 -11.82 19.26
CA ASP A 261 13.74 -12.43 18.02
C ASP A 261 14.85 -11.56 17.41
N PRO A 262 16.04 -12.11 17.10
CA PRO A 262 17.17 -11.31 16.65
C PRO A 262 17.10 -10.91 15.17
N ARG A 263 16.08 -11.33 14.41
CA ARG A 263 15.97 -11.01 12.99
C ARG A 263 15.75 -9.53 12.76
N THR A 264 16.44 -9.03 11.74
CA THR A 264 16.38 -7.64 11.26
C THR A 264 15.64 -7.54 9.92
N TYR A 265 15.38 -6.34 9.44
CA TYR A 265 14.88 -6.13 8.08
C TYR A 265 15.84 -6.70 7.02
N ALA A 266 17.16 -6.62 7.24
CA ALA A 266 18.13 -7.25 6.35
C ALA A 266 17.99 -8.77 6.25
N ASP A 267 17.57 -9.44 7.32
CA ASP A 267 17.30 -10.88 7.31
C ASP A 267 16.02 -11.20 6.51
N LEU A 268 15.02 -10.32 6.54
CA LEU A 268 13.76 -10.48 5.82
C LEU A 268 13.96 -10.43 4.30
N VAL A 269 14.89 -9.64 3.79
CA VAL A 269 15.17 -9.50 2.35
C VAL A 269 16.21 -10.50 1.81
N THR A 270 16.68 -11.43 2.63
CA THR A 270 17.43 -12.58 2.11
C THR A 270 16.51 -13.51 1.30
N ARG A 271 17.08 -14.34 0.40
CA ARG A 271 16.28 -15.34 -0.35
C ARG A 271 15.42 -16.25 0.54
N SER A 272 15.92 -16.58 1.75
CA SER A 272 15.15 -17.36 2.71
C SER A 272 14.08 -16.55 3.40
N GLY A 273 14.36 -15.27 3.70
CA GLY A 273 13.41 -14.33 4.28
C GLY A 273 12.24 -14.06 3.32
N LEU A 274 12.53 -13.72 2.07
CA LEU A 274 11.51 -13.49 1.02
C LEU A 274 10.62 -14.71 0.82
N ARG A 275 11.20 -15.94 0.76
CA ARG A 275 10.39 -17.18 0.75
C ARG A 275 9.58 -17.41 2.03
N ALA A 276 9.98 -16.83 3.16
CA ALA A 276 9.17 -16.90 4.37
C ALA A 276 8.03 -15.88 4.34
N ILE A 277 8.25 -14.69 3.76
CA ILE A 277 7.23 -13.67 3.55
C ILE A 277 6.16 -14.18 2.58
N SER A 278 6.53 -14.82 1.47
CA SER A 278 5.57 -15.30 0.46
C SER A 278 4.58 -16.38 0.96
N ARG A 279 4.68 -16.80 2.21
CA ARG A 279 3.70 -17.69 2.84
C ARG A 279 2.51 -16.95 3.45
N TYR A 280 2.61 -15.63 3.65
CA TYR A 280 1.59 -14.83 4.30
C TYR A 280 1.35 -13.47 3.64
N ALA A 281 2.20 -13.08 2.70
CA ALA A 281 2.07 -11.83 1.95
C ALA A 281 2.30 -12.05 0.45
N ASP A 282 1.73 -11.18 -0.36
CA ASP A 282 1.72 -11.23 -1.82
C ASP A 282 2.78 -10.28 -2.41
N GLY A 283 3.23 -9.31 -1.62
CA GLY A 283 4.25 -8.35 -2.00
C GLY A 283 5.13 -7.88 -0.84
N VAL A 284 6.13 -7.09 -1.18
CA VAL A 284 7.01 -6.38 -0.25
C VAL A 284 7.07 -4.90 -0.61
N GLY A 285 6.93 -4.04 0.41
CA GLY A 285 7.17 -2.60 0.28
C GLY A 285 8.57 -2.27 0.79
N LEU A 286 9.49 -1.95 -0.11
CA LEU A 286 10.90 -1.79 0.21
C LEU A 286 11.32 -0.33 0.31
N CYS A 287 12.07 0.03 1.38
CA CYS A 287 12.85 1.26 1.38
C CYS A 287 13.77 1.30 0.16
N LYS A 288 13.84 2.44 -0.53
CA LYS A 288 14.62 2.63 -1.78
C LYS A 288 16.06 2.12 -1.67
N ASP A 289 16.77 2.43 -0.58
CA ASP A 289 18.17 2.05 -0.41
C ASP A 289 18.39 0.53 -0.25
N VAL A 290 17.35 -0.24 -0.01
CA VAL A 290 17.40 -1.72 -0.03
C VAL A 290 17.47 -2.24 -1.47
N MET A 291 16.84 -1.55 -2.40
CA MET A 291 16.81 -1.89 -3.83
C MET A 291 18.03 -1.36 -4.56
N ILE A 292 18.29 -0.05 -4.45
CA ILE A 292 19.45 0.63 -5.02
C ILE A 292 20.05 1.51 -3.91
N PRO A 293 21.16 1.07 -3.28
CA PRO A 293 21.79 1.84 -2.20
C PRO A 293 22.40 3.13 -2.73
N ARG A 294 22.50 4.13 -1.85
CA ARG A 294 23.23 5.36 -2.16
C ARG A 294 24.72 5.21 -1.86
N GLU A 295 25.54 5.69 -2.78
CA GLU A 295 26.97 5.79 -2.61
C GLU A 295 27.34 6.93 -1.62
N VAL A 296 28.62 7.00 -1.24
CA VAL A 296 29.12 7.98 -0.26
C VAL A 296 28.93 9.43 -0.73
N ASP A 297 28.94 9.67 -2.05
CA ASP A 297 28.70 10.99 -2.65
C ASP A 297 27.21 11.32 -2.84
N GLY A 298 26.34 10.40 -2.45
CA GLY A 298 24.88 10.54 -2.52
C GLY A 298 24.25 10.14 -3.84
N THR A 299 25.02 9.66 -4.80
CA THR A 299 24.50 9.10 -6.06
C THR A 299 23.92 7.70 -5.85
N LEU A 300 23.13 7.18 -6.80
CA LEU A 300 22.69 5.79 -6.80
C LEU A 300 23.89 4.86 -7.08
N GLY A 301 23.95 3.77 -6.33
CA GLY A 301 24.85 2.66 -6.58
C GLY A 301 24.27 1.64 -7.55
N GLU A 302 24.88 0.45 -7.59
CA GLU A 302 24.36 -0.66 -8.38
C GLU A 302 23.11 -1.28 -7.73
N PRO A 303 22.09 -1.68 -8.51
CA PRO A 303 20.92 -2.39 -7.99
C PRO A 303 21.33 -3.68 -7.27
N THR A 304 20.71 -3.94 -6.12
CA THR A 304 20.89 -5.20 -5.40
C THR A 304 20.12 -6.35 -6.05
N ASP A 305 20.34 -7.57 -5.57
CA ASP A 305 19.61 -8.74 -6.05
C ASP A 305 18.17 -8.85 -5.48
N VAL A 306 17.73 -7.94 -4.60
CA VAL A 306 16.51 -8.08 -3.80
C VAL A 306 15.25 -8.19 -4.65
N ILE A 307 15.10 -7.34 -5.68
CA ILE A 307 13.92 -7.36 -6.58
C ILE A 307 13.83 -8.70 -7.30
N ARG A 308 14.94 -9.15 -7.91
CA ARG A 308 15.00 -10.44 -8.58
C ARG A 308 14.70 -11.62 -7.65
N ASP A 309 15.17 -11.56 -6.41
CA ASP A 309 14.97 -12.64 -5.44
C ASP A 309 13.54 -12.61 -4.85
N ALA A 310 12.90 -11.43 -4.75
CA ALA A 310 11.48 -11.28 -4.43
C ALA A 310 10.58 -11.86 -5.55
N HIS A 311 10.84 -11.53 -6.81
CA HIS A 311 10.12 -12.11 -7.96
C HIS A 311 10.25 -13.65 -8.01
N ARG A 312 11.41 -14.22 -7.67
CA ARG A 312 11.59 -15.67 -7.55
C ARG A 312 10.79 -16.29 -6.42
N ALA A 313 10.45 -15.51 -5.41
CA ALA A 313 9.57 -15.91 -4.33
C ALA A 313 8.10 -15.62 -4.63
N HIS A 314 7.76 -15.14 -5.84
CA HIS A 314 6.43 -14.71 -6.27
C HIS A 314 5.87 -13.53 -5.47
N LEU A 315 6.74 -12.62 -5.04
CA LEU A 315 6.39 -11.37 -4.38
C LEU A 315 6.52 -10.21 -5.36
N GLU A 316 5.53 -9.31 -5.41
CA GLU A 316 5.68 -8.01 -6.05
C GLU A 316 6.51 -7.07 -5.17
N VAL A 317 7.15 -6.10 -5.81
CA VAL A 317 8.07 -5.16 -5.15
C VAL A 317 7.61 -3.74 -5.38
N HIS A 318 7.17 -3.08 -4.31
CA HIS A 318 6.83 -1.66 -4.31
C HIS A 318 7.87 -0.86 -3.54
N GLY A 319 8.35 0.23 -4.15
CA GLY A 319 9.38 1.09 -3.54
C GLY A 319 8.78 2.30 -2.82
N TRP A 320 9.33 2.68 -1.67
CA TRP A 320 8.92 3.87 -0.93
C TRP A 320 10.10 4.67 -0.39
N THR A 321 9.98 5.99 -0.27
CA THR A 321 8.99 6.92 -0.77
C THR A 321 9.65 7.85 -1.76
N PHE A 322 9.03 8.03 -2.91
CA PHE A 322 9.48 8.92 -3.98
C PHE A 322 8.91 10.33 -3.76
N ARG A 323 9.79 11.34 -3.77
CA ARG A 323 9.49 12.74 -3.46
C ARG A 323 10.26 13.67 -4.38
N VAL A 324 9.61 14.77 -4.80
CA VAL A 324 10.19 15.67 -5.79
C VAL A 324 11.30 16.58 -5.24
N GLU A 325 11.35 16.83 -3.93
CA GLU A 325 12.28 17.79 -3.35
C GLU A 325 13.71 17.24 -3.33
N ASN A 326 14.70 18.09 -3.71
CA ASN A 326 16.13 17.74 -3.82
C ASN A 326 16.71 17.03 -2.59
N ARG A 327 16.24 17.35 -1.39
CA ARG A 327 16.71 16.72 -0.13
C ARG A 327 16.45 15.23 -0.07
N PHE A 328 15.45 14.74 -0.82
CA PHE A 328 15.07 13.33 -0.84
C PHE A 328 15.65 12.57 -2.03
N LEU A 329 16.13 13.30 -3.04
CA LEU A 329 16.66 12.75 -4.28
C LEU A 329 18.15 12.33 -4.15
N PRO A 330 18.57 11.30 -4.88
CA PRO A 330 19.98 11.04 -5.16
C PRO A 330 20.65 12.26 -5.80
N ALA A 331 21.96 12.38 -5.65
CA ALA A 331 22.69 13.60 -6.02
C ALA A 331 22.56 13.94 -7.52
N GLU A 332 22.56 12.93 -8.39
CA GLU A 332 22.46 13.09 -9.86
C GLU A 332 21.09 13.60 -10.34
N PHE A 333 20.03 13.43 -9.53
CA PHE A 333 18.68 13.89 -9.88
C PHE A 333 18.33 15.23 -9.25
N ARG A 334 19.22 15.85 -8.50
CA ARG A 334 19.01 17.18 -7.93
C ARG A 334 19.12 18.26 -8.99
N SER A 335 18.20 19.21 -9.00
CA SER A 335 18.22 20.34 -9.92
C SER A 335 19.16 21.47 -9.48
N SER A 336 19.44 21.57 -8.18
CA SER A 336 20.24 22.65 -7.56
C SER A 336 20.67 22.28 -6.14
N ASP A 337 21.44 23.17 -5.49
CA ASP A 337 21.83 23.07 -4.09
C ASP A 337 20.70 23.44 -3.10
N ASP A 338 19.58 23.98 -3.58
CA ASP A 338 18.41 24.25 -2.74
C ASP A 338 17.74 22.91 -2.37
N PRO A 339 17.74 22.50 -1.08
CA PRO A 339 17.19 21.22 -0.66
C PRO A 339 15.68 21.12 -0.83
N ASN A 340 14.98 22.25 -0.92
CA ASN A 340 13.52 22.30 -1.03
C ASN A 340 13.04 22.49 -2.47
N ALA A 341 13.93 22.81 -3.40
CA ALA A 341 13.55 22.92 -4.82
C ALA A 341 13.21 21.53 -5.40
N PRO A 342 12.27 21.47 -6.36
CA PRO A 342 11.99 20.23 -7.07
C PRO A 342 13.17 19.81 -7.95
N GLY A 343 13.46 18.50 -7.97
CA GLY A 343 14.46 17.89 -8.84
C GLY A 343 13.85 16.93 -9.85
N ASP A 344 14.66 16.06 -10.44
CA ASP A 344 14.28 15.09 -11.45
C ASP A 344 13.77 13.79 -10.81
N LEU A 345 12.56 13.83 -10.27
CA LEU A 345 11.89 12.65 -9.71
C LEU A 345 11.59 11.60 -10.80
N VAL A 346 11.29 12.03 -12.03
CA VAL A 346 11.04 11.13 -13.17
C VAL A 346 12.27 10.27 -13.44
N GLY A 347 13.45 10.88 -13.49
CA GLY A 347 14.73 10.17 -13.66
C GLY A 347 15.01 9.19 -12.51
N GLU A 348 14.74 9.57 -11.26
CA GLU A 348 14.88 8.64 -10.13
C GLU A 348 13.93 7.44 -10.29
N ILE A 349 12.66 7.65 -10.58
CA ILE A 349 11.67 6.57 -10.74
C ILE A 349 12.10 5.64 -11.89
N HIS A 350 12.54 6.17 -13.03
CA HIS A 350 13.01 5.36 -14.16
C HIS A 350 14.15 4.43 -13.76
N ALA A 351 15.13 4.89 -12.96
CA ALA A 351 16.23 4.04 -12.49
C ALA A 351 15.73 2.83 -11.67
N PHE A 352 14.68 3.00 -10.85
CA PHE A 352 14.10 1.91 -10.08
C PHE A 352 13.21 0.98 -10.93
N LEU A 353 12.52 1.52 -11.92
CA LEU A 353 11.75 0.71 -12.88
C LEU A 353 12.70 -0.14 -13.77
N GLU A 354 13.83 0.40 -14.19
CA GLU A 354 14.88 -0.36 -14.91
C GLU A 354 15.43 -1.51 -14.06
N ALA A 355 15.50 -1.35 -12.73
CA ALA A 355 15.89 -2.40 -11.81
C ALA A 355 14.79 -3.47 -11.61
N GLY A 356 13.57 -3.24 -12.12
CA GLY A 356 12.46 -4.19 -12.11
C GLY A 356 11.42 -3.98 -11.00
N MET A 357 11.33 -2.78 -10.40
CA MET A 357 10.28 -2.43 -9.43
C MET A 357 8.89 -2.51 -10.08
N ASP A 358 7.90 -3.06 -9.37
CA ASP A 358 6.54 -3.29 -9.88
C ASP A 358 5.57 -2.15 -9.52
N GLY A 359 5.88 -1.33 -8.53
CA GLY A 359 5.07 -0.18 -8.11
C GLY A 359 5.81 0.73 -7.14
N LEU A 360 5.23 1.88 -6.87
CA LEU A 360 5.90 2.90 -6.06
C LEU A 360 4.93 3.74 -5.24
N PHE A 361 5.40 4.20 -4.08
CA PHE A 361 4.71 5.18 -3.24
C PHE A 361 5.30 6.56 -3.48
N SER A 362 4.45 7.54 -3.84
CA SER A 362 4.88 8.90 -4.10
C SER A 362 4.05 9.94 -3.36
N ASP A 363 4.73 10.98 -2.82
CA ASP A 363 4.08 12.18 -2.30
C ASP A 363 3.56 13.09 -3.44
N ASN A 364 4.01 12.84 -4.68
CA ASN A 364 3.68 13.60 -5.89
C ASN A 364 3.13 12.65 -6.96
N PRO A 365 1.85 12.22 -6.85
CA PRO A 365 1.27 11.22 -7.74
C PRO A 365 1.30 11.60 -9.21
N ASP A 366 1.05 12.88 -9.56
CA ASP A 366 1.11 13.40 -10.93
C ASP A 366 2.48 13.17 -11.60
N VAL A 367 3.57 13.43 -10.87
CA VAL A 367 4.94 13.19 -11.37
C VAL A 367 5.24 11.69 -11.45
N ALA A 368 4.72 10.90 -10.52
CA ALA A 368 4.88 9.45 -10.56
C ALA A 368 4.15 8.81 -11.74
N VAL A 369 2.93 9.27 -12.04
CA VAL A 369 2.16 8.83 -13.22
C VAL A 369 2.89 9.22 -14.51
N GLU A 370 3.38 10.47 -14.62
CA GLU A 370 4.20 10.91 -15.76
C GLU A 370 5.43 10.00 -15.96
N ALA A 371 6.11 9.63 -14.86
CA ALA A 371 7.27 8.75 -14.92
C ALA A 371 6.90 7.36 -15.45
N VAL A 372 5.79 6.78 -15.00
CA VAL A 372 5.31 5.46 -15.48
C VAL A 372 4.90 5.52 -16.96
N GLU A 373 4.13 6.54 -17.36
CA GLU A 373 3.68 6.70 -18.76
C GLU A 373 4.84 6.92 -19.75
N THR A 374 5.92 7.56 -19.30
CA THR A 374 7.10 7.87 -20.14
C THR A 374 8.19 6.79 -20.08
N PHE A 375 8.08 5.83 -19.17
CA PHE A 375 8.99 4.69 -19.08
C PHE A 375 8.81 3.74 -20.28
N ARG A 376 9.92 3.43 -21.02
CA ARG A 376 9.89 2.63 -22.25
C ARG A 376 10.94 1.53 -22.25
#